data_777e6dc97adaf95c5b4c5f3750a63b37
#
_entry.id   777e6dc97adaf95c5b4c5f3750a63b37
#
_cell.length_a   1.000
_cell.length_b   1.000
_cell.length_c   1.000
_cell.angle_alpha   90.00
_cell.angle_beta   90.00
_cell.angle_gamma   90.00
#
_symmetry.space_group_name_H-M   'P 1'
#
loop_
_entity.id
_entity.type
_entity.pdbx_description
1 polymer ?
#
loop_
_entity_poly.entity_id
_entity_poly.type
_entity_poly.pdbx_seq_one_letter_code
_entity_poly.pdbx_strand_id
1 'polypeptide(L)'
;MKWYALASALLTWPLISFGALVRLHGAGLSCPDWPLCYGQLIPPPGFEIAMEVGHRFWATLLGLLIVMMTLLSFRIPAYRSFRRMTTACLILVVLQGILGALTVTMVLWPPVVTFHLIGGNLLFAMLVYLSWISWNQDTIDSGQMERNGSLQIHPLAKKMVCLLYTSPSPRDS
;
A
#
# COMPACT_ATOMS: atom_id res chain seq x y z
N MET A 1 -6.53 5.15 4.49
CA MET A 1 -5.61 4.07 4.04
C MET A 1 -5.68 3.87 2.52
N LYS A 2 -6.87 3.85 1.92
CA LYS A 2 -7.12 3.57 0.49
C LYS A 2 -6.25 4.37 -0.49
N TRP A 3 -6.12 5.69 -0.30
CA TRP A 3 -5.35 6.54 -1.22
C TRP A 3 -3.84 6.26 -1.17
N TYR A 4 -3.29 5.96 0.01
CA TYR A 4 -1.88 5.58 0.14
C TYR A 4 -1.60 4.23 -0.52
N ALA A 5 -2.47 3.24 -0.33
CA ALA A 5 -2.35 1.93 -0.96
C ALA A 5 -2.48 2.02 -2.48
N LEU A 6 -3.47 2.80 -2.98
CA LEU A 6 -3.65 3.04 -4.40
C LEU A 6 -2.45 3.77 -5.01
N ALA A 7 -1.97 4.84 -4.39
CA ALA A 7 -0.78 5.57 -4.86
C ALA A 7 0.45 4.66 -4.91
N SER A 8 0.67 3.83 -3.87
CA SER A 8 1.78 2.86 -3.86
C SER A 8 1.65 1.83 -4.97
N ALA A 9 0.45 1.30 -5.23
CA ALA A 9 0.21 0.37 -6.33
C ALA A 9 0.46 1.02 -7.70
N LEU A 10 -0.08 2.24 -7.91
CA LEU A 10 0.11 3.00 -9.15
C LEU A 10 1.58 3.38 -9.40
N LEU A 11 2.38 3.58 -8.36
CA LEU A 11 3.82 3.83 -8.48
C LEU A 11 4.61 2.54 -8.73
N THR A 12 4.15 1.40 -8.21
CA THR A 12 4.87 0.13 -8.33
C THR A 12 4.82 -0.42 -9.75
N TRP A 13 3.68 -0.32 -10.42
CA TRP A 13 3.52 -0.84 -11.78
C TRP A 13 4.51 -0.25 -12.79
N PRO A 14 4.62 1.09 -12.98
CA PRO A 14 5.60 1.67 -13.87
C PRO A 14 7.05 1.49 -13.35
N LEU A 15 7.26 1.38 -12.02
CA LEU A 15 8.58 1.10 -11.48
C LEU A 15 9.11 -0.27 -11.92
N ILE A 16 8.27 -1.32 -11.92
CA ILE A 16 8.63 -2.64 -12.43
C ILE A 16 8.99 -2.56 -13.92
N SER A 17 8.16 -1.88 -14.71
CA SER A 17 8.39 -1.68 -16.15
C SER A 17 9.69 -0.89 -16.41
N PHE A 18 9.95 0.14 -15.61
CA PHE A 18 11.17 0.94 -15.71
C PHE A 18 12.41 0.12 -15.31
N GLY A 19 12.33 -0.75 -14.29
CA GLY A 19 13.40 -1.69 -13.97
C GLY A 19 13.73 -2.65 -15.10
N ALA A 20 12.73 -3.12 -15.85
CA ALA A 20 12.95 -3.91 -17.06
C ALA A 20 13.66 -3.11 -18.16
N LEU A 21 13.29 -1.83 -18.35
CA LEU A 21 13.96 -0.93 -19.31
C LEU A 21 15.42 -0.67 -18.93
N VAL A 22 15.72 -0.43 -17.63
CA VAL A 22 17.10 -0.29 -17.12
C VAL A 22 17.94 -1.51 -17.54
N ARG A 23 17.38 -2.72 -17.38
CA ARG A 23 18.06 -3.95 -17.79
C ARG A 23 18.23 -4.07 -19.30
N LEU A 24 17.20 -3.76 -20.09
CA LEU A 24 17.24 -3.86 -21.56
C LEU A 24 18.27 -2.92 -22.20
N HIS A 25 18.50 -1.75 -21.60
CA HIS A 25 19.50 -0.78 -22.05
C HIS A 25 20.91 -1.06 -21.50
N GLY A 26 21.11 -2.17 -20.78
CA GLY A 26 22.39 -2.46 -20.15
C GLY A 26 22.77 -1.54 -19.00
N ALA A 27 21.84 -0.66 -18.57
CA ALA A 27 22.07 0.35 -17.57
C ALA A 27 22.16 -0.17 -16.11
N GLY A 28 21.85 -1.45 -15.87
CA GLY A 28 21.78 -2.02 -14.53
C GLY A 28 23.13 -2.20 -13.82
N LEU A 29 24.25 -1.88 -14.45
CA LEU A 29 25.59 -1.89 -13.89
C LEU A 29 26.33 -0.58 -14.14
N SER A 30 25.63 0.50 -14.45
CA SER A 30 26.23 1.82 -14.72
C SER A 30 26.76 2.48 -13.44
N CYS A 31 26.25 2.06 -12.26
CA CYS A 31 26.73 2.48 -10.95
C CYS A 31 27.49 1.30 -10.29
N PRO A 32 28.79 1.43 -10.01
CA PRO A 32 29.59 0.35 -9.44
C PRO A 32 29.28 0.09 -7.95
N ASP A 33 28.65 1.03 -7.27
CA ASP A 33 28.38 1.04 -5.83
C ASP A 33 26.89 1.14 -5.53
N TRP A 34 26.54 0.81 -4.29
CA TRP A 34 25.21 0.94 -3.73
C TRP A 34 25.31 1.33 -2.23
N PRO A 35 24.51 2.27 -1.70
CA PRO A 35 23.34 2.93 -2.29
C PRO A 35 23.67 4.12 -3.20
N LEU A 36 24.90 4.59 -3.19
CA LEU A 36 25.40 5.71 -3.98
C LEU A 36 25.71 5.29 -5.44
N CYS A 37 26.17 6.23 -6.25
CA CYS A 37 26.69 5.99 -7.57
C CYS A 37 27.99 6.77 -7.74
N TYR A 38 29.11 6.10 -7.94
CA TYR A 38 30.47 6.70 -7.89
C TYR A 38 30.75 7.45 -6.57
N GLY A 39 30.25 6.95 -5.44
CA GLY A 39 30.37 7.59 -4.12
C GLY A 39 29.57 8.89 -3.97
N GLN A 40 28.70 9.25 -4.92
CA GLN A 40 27.97 10.51 -4.97
C GLN A 40 26.45 10.27 -4.98
N LEU A 41 25.69 11.21 -4.40
CA LEU A 41 24.22 11.26 -4.52
C LEU A 41 23.78 11.77 -5.90
N ILE A 42 24.55 12.69 -6.48
CA ILE A 42 24.34 13.23 -7.82
C ILE A 42 25.56 12.81 -8.64
N PRO A 43 25.49 11.68 -9.37
CA PRO A 43 26.61 11.19 -10.16
C PRO A 43 26.83 12.02 -11.41
N PRO A 44 27.94 11.78 -12.13
CA PRO A 44 28.21 12.46 -13.40
C PRO A 44 27.09 12.19 -14.42
N PRO A 45 26.82 13.13 -15.33
CA PRO A 45 25.74 12.99 -16.30
C PRO A 45 26.02 11.84 -17.28
N GLY A 46 25.02 10.98 -17.47
CA GLY A 46 25.02 9.87 -18.41
C GLY A 46 23.64 9.27 -18.50
N PHE A 47 23.19 8.87 -19.69
CA PHE A 47 21.84 8.33 -19.90
C PHE A 47 21.62 7.06 -19.07
N GLU A 48 22.54 6.10 -19.14
CA GLU A 48 22.45 4.84 -18.42
C GLU A 48 22.51 5.03 -16.90
N ILE A 49 23.40 5.92 -16.45
CA ILE A 49 23.53 6.31 -15.03
C ILE A 49 22.22 6.94 -14.54
N ALA A 50 21.64 7.85 -15.33
CA ALA A 50 20.37 8.50 -14.97
C ALA A 50 19.20 7.50 -14.87
N MET A 51 19.17 6.51 -15.76
CA MET A 51 18.18 5.43 -15.69
C MET A 51 18.31 4.61 -14.40
N GLU A 52 19.52 4.17 -14.05
CA GLU A 52 19.75 3.36 -12.86
C GLU A 52 19.47 4.15 -11.58
N VAL A 53 19.99 5.38 -11.47
CA VAL A 53 19.76 6.26 -10.32
C VAL A 53 18.29 6.65 -10.21
N GLY A 54 17.62 6.93 -11.32
CA GLY A 54 16.20 7.22 -11.37
C GLY A 54 15.36 6.05 -10.84
N HIS A 55 15.69 4.81 -11.22
CA HIS A 55 15.03 3.61 -10.70
C HIS A 55 15.23 3.47 -9.18
N ARG A 56 16.44 3.65 -8.68
CA ARG A 56 16.75 3.60 -7.24
C ARG A 56 15.99 4.68 -6.45
N PHE A 57 15.96 5.91 -6.97
CA PHE A 57 15.24 7.02 -6.36
C PHE A 57 13.73 6.74 -6.29
N TRP A 58 13.14 6.25 -7.37
CA TRP A 58 11.72 5.89 -7.42
C TRP A 58 11.40 4.74 -6.46
N ALA A 59 12.25 3.71 -6.39
CA ALA A 59 12.10 2.62 -5.44
C ALA A 59 12.16 3.10 -3.99
N THR A 60 13.06 4.06 -3.69
CA THR A 60 13.16 4.69 -2.37
C THR A 60 11.88 5.45 -2.00
N LEU A 61 11.32 6.22 -2.93
CA LEU A 61 10.05 6.93 -2.72
C LEU A 61 8.91 5.95 -2.41
N LEU A 62 8.80 4.86 -3.16
CA LEU A 62 7.83 3.79 -2.89
C LEU A 62 8.05 3.18 -1.50
N GLY A 63 9.29 2.89 -1.13
CA GLY A 63 9.65 2.38 0.20
C GLY A 63 9.19 3.30 1.32
N LEU A 64 9.43 4.62 1.19
CA LEU A 64 8.99 5.63 2.16
C LEU A 64 7.46 5.68 2.30
N LEU A 65 6.72 5.55 1.19
CA LEU A 65 5.25 5.50 1.22
C LEU A 65 4.76 4.26 1.99
N ILE A 66 5.38 3.10 1.79
CA ILE A 66 5.04 1.86 2.50
C ILE A 66 5.38 1.97 3.99
N VAL A 67 6.52 2.56 4.35
CA VAL A 67 6.88 2.87 5.74
C VAL A 67 5.82 3.76 6.39
N MET A 68 5.47 4.88 5.73
CA MET A 68 4.44 5.80 6.22
C MET A 68 3.09 5.10 6.41
N MET A 69 2.66 4.31 5.43
CA MET A 69 1.43 3.54 5.48
C MET A 69 1.44 2.55 6.66
N THR A 70 2.56 1.88 6.90
CA THR A 70 2.74 0.98 8.04
C THR A 70 2.67 1.74 9.36
N LEU A 71 3.39 2.85 9.51
CA LEU A 71 3.34 3.68 10.70
C LEU A 71 1.93 4.18 11.01
N LEU A 72 1.18 4.64 9.99
CA LEU A 72 -0.21 5.06 10.15
C LEU A 72 -1.10 3.91 10.63
N SER A 73 -0.87 2.68 10.17
CA SER A 73 -1.63 1.51 10.61
C SER A 73 -1.41 1.18 12.09
N PHE A 74 -0.26 1.55 12.65
CA PHE A 74 0.04 1.39 14.08
C PHE A 74 -0.44 2.57 14.94
N ARG A 75 -0.43 3.79 14.39
CA ARG A 75 -0.79 5.01 15.12
C ARG A 75 -2.29 5.28 15.13
N ILE A 76 -3.01 4.97 14.06
CA ILE A 76 -4.43 5.30 13.89
C ILE A 76 -5.27 4.04 14.16
N PRO A 77 -6.15 4.05 15.19
CA PRO A 77 -6.98 2.89 15.54
C PRO A 77 -7.86 2.39 14.39
N ALA A 78 -8.41 3.30 13.58
CA ALA A 78 -9.22 2.97 12.40
C ALA A 78 -8.48 2.13 11.34
N TYR A 79 -7.14 2.14 11.34
CA TYR A 79 -6.34 1.37 10.38
C TYR A 79 -5.74 0.09 10.97
N ARG A 80 -6.15 -0.27 12.18
CA ARG A 80 -5.61 -1.43 12.91
C ARG A 80 -5.79 -2.76 12.17
N SER A 81 -6.88 -2.91 11.43
CA SER A 81 -7.16 -4.11 10.62
C SER A 81 -6.14 -4.35 9.51
N PHE A 82 -5.47 -3.29 9.02
CA PHE A 82 -4.50 -3.38 7.94
C PHE A 82 -3.05 -3.65 8.40
N ARG A 83 -2.77 -3.67 9.72
CA ARG A 83 -1.41 -3.80 10.27
C ARG A 83 -0.63 -4.98 9.71
N ARG A 84 -1.26 -6.17 9.68
CA ARG A 84 -0.57 -7.38 9.19
C ARG A 84 -0.17 -7.23 7.73
N MET A 85 -1.05 -6.69 6.91
CA MET A 85 -0.82 -6.54 5.48
C MET A 85 0.22 -5.47 5.18
N THR A 86 0.15 -4.30 5.84
CA THR A 86 1.14 -3.23 5.67
C THR A 86 2.52 -3.66 6.17
N THR A 87 2.60 -4.41 7.28
CA THR A 87 3.86 -4.97 7.77
C THR A 87 4.44 -6.00 6.80
N ALA A 88 3.61 -6.85 6.19
CA ALA A 88 4.06 -7.80 5.18
C ALA A 88 4.59 -7.06 3.93
N CYS A 89 3.91 -5.99 3.46
CA CYS A 89 4.42 -5.14 2.39
C CYS A 89 5.75 -4.47 2.77
N LEU A 90 5.90 -4.01 4.02
CA LEU A 90 7.14 -3.42 4.50
C LEU A 90 8.30 -4.42 4.50
N ILE A 91 8.08 -5.62 5.02
CA ILE A 91 9.09 -6.68 4.99
C ILE A 91 9.49 -6.99 3.54
N LEU A 92 8.51 -7.14 2.66
CA LEU A 92 8.77 -7.46 1.27
C LEU A 92 9.50 -6.33 0.54
N VAL A 93 9.17 -5.06 0.76
CA VAL A 93 9.89 -3.94 0.12
C VAL A 93 11.32 -3.81 0.62
N VAL A 94 11.59 -4.11 1.90
CA VAL A 94 12.96 -4.17 2.43
C VAL A 94 13.74 -5.29 1.75
N LEU A 95 13.14 -6.48 1.61
CA LEU A 95 13.76 -7.58 0.86
C LEU A 95 14.01 -7.20 -0.60
N GLN A 96 13.10 -6.45 -1.23
CA GLN A 96 13.31 -5.94 -2.59
C GLN A 96 14.49 -4.96 -2.67
N GLY A 97 14.67 -4.11 -1.68
CA GLY A 97 15.83 -3.22 -1.58
C GLY A 97 17.15 -4.00 -1.49
N ILE A 98 17.19 -5.06 -0.65
CA ILE A 98 18.34 -5.95 -0.52
C ILE A 98 18.62 -6.68 -1.84
N LEU A 99 17.60 -7.27 -2.47
CA LEU A 99 17.74 -7.93 -3.77
C LEU A 99 18.20 -6.95 -4.85
N GLY A 100 17.68 -5.70 -4.84
CA GLY A 100 18.14 -4.63 -5.73
C GLY A 100 19.63 -4.31 -5.54
N ALA A 101 20.12 -4.23 -4.32
CA ALA A 101 21.55 -4.09 -4.02
C ALA A 101 22.37 -5.29 -4.54
N LEU A 102 21.86 -6.51 -4.32
CA LEU A 102 22.51 -7.72 -4.79
C LEU A 102 22.55 -7.85 -6.31
N THR A 103 21.57 -7.29 -7.05
CA THR A 103 21.65 -7.26 -8.54
C THR A 103 22.90 -6.53 -9.03
N VAL A 104 23.30 -5.47 -8.35
CA VAL A 104 24.51 -4.70 -8.67
C VAL A 104 25.77 -5.44 -8.20
N THR A 105 25.85 -5.82 -6.93
CA THR A 105 27.05 -6.42 -6.33
C THR A 105 27.35 -7.81 -6.88
N MET A 106 26.34 -8.58 -7.30
CA MET A 106 26.50 -9.90 -7.92
C MET A 106 26.49 -9.87 -9.47
N VAL A 107 26.70 -8.68 -10.05
CA VAL A 107 26.84 -8.49 -11.51
C VAL A 107 25.69 -9.13 -12.28
N LEU A 108 24.44 -8.76 -11.91
CA LEU A 108 23.18 -9.22 -12.52
C LEU A 108 23.03 -10.77 -12.53
N TRP A 109 23.49 -11.46 -11.49
CA TRP A 109 23.33 -12.89 -11.40
C TRP A 109 21.87 -13.33 -11.61
N PRO A 110 21.56 -14.22 -12.58
CA PRO A 110 20.20 -14.47 -13.04
C PRO A 110 19.20 -14.87 -11.94
N PRO A 111 19.53 -15.72 -10.94
CA PRO A 111 18.62 -16.04 -9.85
C PRO A 111 18.21 -14.82 -9.03
N VAL A 112 19.16 -13.94 -8.67
CA VAL A 112 18.87 -12.72 -7.90
C VAL A 112 17.94 -11.80 -8.65
N VAL A 113 18.19 -11.57 -9.94
CA VAL A 113 17.34 -10.75 -10.81
C VAL A 113 15.93 -11.35 -10.90
N THR A 114 15.83 -12.67 -11.03
CA THR A 114 14.54 -13.37 -11.09
C THR A 114 13.75 -13.22 -9.80
N PHE A 115 14.38 -13.42 -8.63
CA PHE A 115 13.72 -13.23 -7.33
C PHE A 115 13.32 -11.78 -7.09
N HIS A 116 14.15 -10.82 -7.53
CA HIS A 116 13.80 -9.40 -7.47
C HIS A 116 12.57 -9.09 -8.33
N LEU A 117 12.47 -9.63 -9.53
CA LEU A 117 11.32 -9.46 -10.41
C LEU A 117 10.05 -10.11 -9.83
N ILE A 118 10.14 -11.36 -9.37
CA ILE A 118 9.00 -12.07 -8.76
C ILE A 118 8.51 -11.34 -7.51
N GLY A 119 9.42 -10.94 -6.64
CA GLY A 119 9.08 -10.24 -5.41
C GLY A 119 8.49 -8.84 -5.67
N GLY A 120 8.95 -8.12 -6.71
CA GLY A 120 8.35 -6.86 -7.14
C GLY A 120 6.90 -7.04 -7.62
N ASN A 121 6.62 -8.07 -8.41
CA ASN A 121 5.26 -8.39 -8.84
C ASN A 121 4.37 -8.83 -7.67
N LEU A 122 4.92 -9.59 -6.72
CA LEU A 122 4.20 -9.96 -5.49
C LEU A 122 3.85 -8.72 -4.67
N LEU A 123 4.80 -7.80 -4.49
CA LEU A 123 4.56 -6.53 -3.79
C LEU A 123 3.45 -5.72 -4.47
N PHE A 124 3.47 -5.63 -5.79
CA PHE A 124 2.42 -4.99 -6.57
C PHE A 124 1.04 -5.62 -6.30
N ALA A 125 0.94 -6.94 -6.41
CA ALA A 125 -0.30 -7.67 -6.12
C ALA A 125 -0.82 -7.43 -4.70
N MET A 126 0.08 -7.42 -3.70
CA MET A 126 -0.28 -7.12 -2.31
C MET A 126 -0.78 -5.69 -2.12
N LEU A 127 -0.18 -4.71 -2.79
CA LEU A 127 -0.61 -3.29 -2.72
C LEU A 127 -1.96 -3.07 -3.41
N VAL A 128 -2.20 -3.73 -4.56
CA VAL A 128 -3.51 -3.73 -5.23
C VAL A 128 -4.57 -4.35 -4.33
N TYR A 129 -4.29 -5.49 -3.73
CA TYR A 129 -5.20 -6.15 -2.80
C TYR A 129 -5.48 -5.28 -1.57
N LEU A 130 -4.44 -4.66 -0.98
CA LEU A 130 -4.59 -3.73 0.14
C LEU A 130 -5.45 -2.51 -0.23
N SER A 131 -5.26 -1.97 -1.42
CA SER A 131 -6.09 -0.88 -1.94
C SER A 131 -7.56 -1.31 -2.04
N TRP A 132 -7.82 -2.48 -2.62
CA TRP A 132 -9.17 -3.02 -2.79
C TRP A 132 -9.90 -3.27 -1.45
N ILE A 133 -9.25 -3.93 -0.49
CA ILE A 133 -9.86 -4.18 0.82
C ILE A 133 -10.09 -2.87 1.61
N SER A 134 -9.16 -1.91 1.49
CA SER A 134 -9.30 -0.60 2.14
C SER A 134 -10.49 0.20 1.58
N TRP A 135 -10.78 0.04 0.29
CA TRP A 135 -11.93 0.67 -0.34
C TRP A 135 -13.25 0.03 0.09
N ASN A 136 -13.31 -1.29 0.09
CA ASN A 136 -14.51 -2.03 0.49
C ASN A 136 -14.85 -1.85 1.98
N GLN A 137 -13.84 -1.73 2.84
CA GLN A 137 -14.06 -1.52 4.27
C GLN A 137 -14.72 -0.17 4.56
N ASP A 138 -14.28 0.91 3.90
CA ASP A 138 -14.92 2.23 4.01
C ASP A 138 -16.40 2.18 3.56
N THR A 139 -16.72 1.38 2.55
CA THR A 139 -18.09 1.22 2.05
C THR A 139 -18.97 0.43 3.03
N ILE A 140 -18.42 -0.62 3.66
CA ILE A 140 -19.12 -1.40 4.67
C ILE A 140 -19.39 -0.57 5.92
N ASP A 141 -18.38 0.17 6.40
CA ASP A 141 -18.50 1.02 7.59
C ASP A 141 -19.53 2.14 7.37
N SER A 142 -19.57 2.77 6.19
CA SER A 142 -20.57 3.78 5.83
C SER A 142 -21.98 3.19 5.76
N GLY A 143 -22.15 2.01 5.16
CA GLY A 143 -23.44 1.32 5.09
C GLY A 143 -23.94 0.84 6.45
N GLN A 144 -23.05 0.43 7.36
CA GLN A 144 -23.42 0.08 8.74
C GLN A 144 -23.80 1.32 9.56
N MET A 145 -23.12 2.44 9.34
CA MET A 145 -23.46 3.69 10.03
C MET A 145 -24.84 4.21 9.58
N GLU A 146 -25.17 4.11 8.30
CA GLU A 146 -26.49 4.46 7.79
C GLU A 146 -27.58 3.52 8.31
N ARG A 147 -27.33 2.21 8.37
CA ARG A 147 -28.24 1.23 8.92
C ARG A 147 -28.46 1.42 10.43
N ASN A 148 -27.42 1.69 11.18
CA ASN A 148 -27.51 1.97 12.62
C ASN A 148 -28.19 3.34 12.88
N GLY A 149 -27.97 4.32 12.04
CA GLY A 149 -28.65 5.61 12.10
C GLY A 149 -30.16 5.51 11.83
N SER A 150 -30.54 4.64 10.88
CA SER A 150 -31.95 4.41 10.55
C SER A 150 -32.70 3.54 11.60
N LEU A 151 -31.96 2.74 12.38
CA LEU A 151 -32.50 1.93 13.48
C LEU A 151 -32.59 2.68 14.83
N GLN A 152 -32.03 3.87 14.95
CA GLN A 152 -32.31 4.75 16.08
C GLN A 152 -33.70 5.37 15.92
N ILE A 153 -34.74 4.56 16.18
CA ILE A 153 -36.09 5.06 16.39
C ILE A 153 -35.98 6.11 17.51
N HIS A 154 -36.30 7.35 17.15
CA HIS A 154 -36.26 8.50 18.05
C HIS A 154 -36.92 8.11 19.38
N PRO A 155 -36.31 8.38 20.56
CA PRO A 155 -36.86 7.95 21.84
C PRO A 155 -38.31 8.40 22.09
N LEU A 156 -38.75 9.46 21.43
CA LEU A 156 -40.16 9.89 21.37
C LEU A 156 -41.07 8.90 20.63
N ALA A 157 -40.61 8.30 19.55
CA ALA A 157 -41.38 7.31 18.80
C ALA A 157 -41.54 6.00 19.61
N LYS A 158 -40.53 5.58 20.37
CA LYS A 158 -40.64 4.48 21.34
C LYS A 158 -41.69 4.76 22.42
N LYS A 159 -41.71 5.98 22.97
CA LYS A 159 -42.72 6.41 23.95
C LYS A 159 -44.11 6.46 23.35
N MET A 160 -44.28 6.95 22.11
CA MET A 160 -45.58 6.98 21.41
C MET A 160 -46.10 5.56 21.15
N VAL A 161 -45.26 4.62 20.68
CA VAL A 161 -45.67 3.23 20.46
C VAL A 161 -46.06 2.57 21.80
N CYS A 162 -45.33 2.77 22.88
CA CYS A 162 -45.75 2.30 24.21
C CYS A 162 -47.06 2.88 24.66
N LEU A 163 -47.32 4.17 24.48
CA LEU A 163 -48.58 4.83 24.86
C LEU A 163 -49.76 4.35 24.03
N LEU A 164 -49.58 4.06 22.75
CA LEU A 164 -50.60 3.53 21.87
C LEU A 164 -50.96 2.06 22.19
N TYR A 165 -49.96 1.28 22.66
CA TYR A 165 -50.17 -0.13 22.98
C TYR A 165 -50.66 -0.37 24.44
N THR A 166 -50.53 0.60 25.35
CA THR A 166 -51.00 0.54 26.75
C THR A 166 -52.31 1.29 26.96
N SER A 167 -52.94 1.82 25.91
CA SER A 167 -54.28 2.38 26.02
C SER A 167 -55.29 1.26 26.28
N PRO A 168 -56.09 1.32 27.37
CA PRO A 168 -57.09 0.30 27.66
C PRO A 168 -58.08 0.16 26.54
N SER A 169 -58.35 -1.12 26.16
CA SER A 169 -59.33 -1.46 25.12
C SER A 169 -60.74 -0.95 25.55
N PRO A 170 -61.51 -0.35 24.65
CA PRO A 170 -62.88 0.09 24.94
C PRO A 170 -63.86 -1.05 25.28
N ARG A 171 -63.39 -2.31 25.40
CA ARG A 171 -64.21 -3.50 25.70
C ARG A 171 -64.21 -3.92 27.17
N ASP A 172 -63.45 -3.21 28.01
CA ASP A 172 -63.36 -3.53 29.45
C ASP A 172 -64.16 -2.58 30.36
N SER A 173 -65.22 -1.94 29.81
CA SER A 173 -66.26 -1.16 30.51
C SER A 173 -67.60 -1.79 30.46
#